data_da61bdd2fb42728253ceef560b84b7a4
#
_entry.id   da61bdd2fb42728253ceef560b84b7a4
#
_cell.length_a   1.000
_cell.length_b   1.000
_cell.length_c   1.000
_cell.angle_alpha   90.00
_cell.angle_beta   90.00
_cell.angle_gamma   90.00
#
_symmetry.space_group_name_H-M   'P 1'
#
loop_
_entity.id
_entity.type
_entity.pdbx_description
1 polymer ?
#
loop_
_entity_poly.entity_id
_entity_poly.type
_entity_poly.pdbx_seq_one_letter_code
_entity_poly.pdbx_strand_id
1 'polypeptide(L)'
;FVTGEYPVIKDVETAATGLLAALEESDADRIRELVLVDQRTNTVVTHRDVGIGISQVLPVLVMAYGSQEKLLAMEQPEIHLHPALQAELGDVFIEAALGSRQNTFILETHSEHLILRLMRRMRETYQRKEMGLPPVTPADVSVLYVEPDGTRSIVREMPLNELGELVKSWPGGFFEEGLREQFDDA
;
A
#
# COMPACT_ATOMS: atom_id res chain seq x y z
N PHE A 1 7.59 -35.06 1.09
CA PHE A 1 8.69 -34.35 0.42
C PHE A 1 8.22 -33.98 -0.97
N VAL A 2 7.88 -32.72 -1.20
CA VAL A 2 7.52 -32.21 -2.52
C VAL A 2 8.82 -31.74 -3.18
N THR A 3 9.32 -32.52 -4.12
CA THR A 3 10.40 -32.09 -5.02
C THR A 3 9.78 -31.35 -6.18
N GLY A 4 9.48 -30.06 -6.00
CA GLY A 4 9.00 -29.17 -7.06
C GLY A 4 10.05 -28.12 -7.35
N GLU A 5 10.36 -27.86 -8.63
CA GLU A 5 11.05 -26.63 -9.00
C GLU A 5 10.08 -25.46 -8.79
N TYR A 6 10.38 -24.61 -7.80
CA TYR A 6 9.60 -23.40 -7.55
C TYR A 6 10.17 -22.29 -8.45
N PRO A 7 9.35 -21.61 -9.26
CA PRO A 7 9.81 -20.42 -9.97
C PRO A 7 10.20 -19.37 -8.94
N VAL A 8 11.46 -18.93 -8.96
CA VAL A 8 11.93 -17.84 -8.10
C VAL A 8 11.42 -16.54 -8.68
N ILE A 9 10.47 -15.96 -8.00
CA ILE A 9 9.89 -14.66 -8.36
C ILE A 9 10.77 -13.57 -7.72
N LYS A 10 11.38 -12.73 -8.53
CA LYS A 10 12.37 -11.75 -8.08
C LYS A 10 11.76 -10.44 -7.58
N ASP A 11 10.51 -10.18 -7.91
CA ASP A 11 9.79 -8.97 -7.54
C ASP A 11 8.30 -9.28 -7.32
N VAL A 12 7.63 -8.37 -6.61
CA VAL A 12 6.23 -8.54 -6.21
C VAL A 12 5.27 -8.49 -7.40
N GLU A 13 5.59 -7.68 -8.42
CA GLU A 13 4.77 -7.57 -9.63
C GLU A 13 4.75 -8.89 -10.40
N THR A 14 5.92 -9.49 -10.62
CA THR A 14 6.04 -10.81 -11.25
C THR A 14 5.35 -11.89 -10.42
N ALA A 15 5.40 -11.79 -9.07
CA ALA A 15 4.71 -12.69 -8.17
C ALA A 15 3.19 -12.63 -8.35
N ALA A 16 2.64 -11.42 -8.31
CA ALA A 16 1.19 -11.21 -8.41
C ALA A 16 0.65 -11.66 -9.77
N THR A 17 1.37 -11.31 -10.85
CA THR A 17 0.99 -11.70 -12.21
C THR A 17 1.07 -13.22 -12.40
N GLY A 18 2.12 -13.85 -11.88
CA GLY A 18 2.29 -15.31 -11.95
C GLY A 18 1.22 -16.06 -11.13
N LEU A 19 0.81 -15.52 -9.98
CA LEU A 19 -0.27 -16.09 -9.19
C LEU A 19 -1.61 -16.01 -9.92
N LEU A 20 -1.93 -14.90 -10.55
CA LEU A 20 -3.16 -14.74 -11.33
C LEU A 20 -3.19 -15.70 -12.51
N ALA A 21 -2.12 -15.77 -13.29
CA ALA A 21 -2.00 -16.73 -14.41
C ALA A 21 -2.17 -18.17 -13.93
N ALA A 22 -1.58 -18.52 -12.77
CA ALA A 22 -1.71 -19.85 -12.19
C ALA A 22 -3.14 -20.17 -11.69
N LEU A 23 -3.92 -19.16 -11.30
CA LEU A 23 -5.32 -19.33 -10.89
C LEU A 23 -6.25 -19.47 -12.11
N GLU A 24 -5.90 -18.83 -13.22
CA GLU A 24 -6.67 -18.90 -14.48
C GLU A 24 -6.49 -20.22 -15.22
N GLU A 25 -5.32 -20.86 -15.11
CA GLU A 25 -5.07 -22.20 -15.65
C GLU A 25 -5.79 -23.26 -14.79
N SER A 26 -7.05 -23.54 -15.09
CA SER A 26 -7.84 -24.56 -14.41
C SER A 26 -7.42 -25.98 -14.82
N ASP A 27 -6.37 -26.50 -14.21
CA ASP A 27 -6.02 -27.92 -14.24
C ASP A 27 -6.57 -28.55 -12.96
N ALA A 28 -7.76 -29.14 -13.04
CA ALA A 28 -8.57 -29.61 -11.90
C ALA A 28 -7.88 -30.70 -11.05
N ASP A 29 -6.80 -31.29 -11.55
CA ASP A 29 -6.09 -32.41 -10.90
C ASP A 29 -4.83 -32.00 -10.13
N ARG A 30 -4.49 -30.70 -10.07
CA ARG A 30 -3.29 -30.21 -9.38
C ARG A 30 -3.64 -29.43 -8.13
N ILE A 31 -3.16 -29.86 -6.99
CA ILE A 31 -3.17 -29.07 -5.77
C ILE A 31 -2.05 -28.03 -5.89
N ARG A 32 -2.42 -26.74 -5.86
CA ARG A 32 -1.48 -25.62 -5.86
C ARG A 32 -1.46 -24.99 -4.48
N GLU A 33 -0.29 -24.72 -3.98
CA GLU A 33 -0.09 -24.03 -2.71
C GLU A 33 0.81 -22.82 -2.93
N LEU A 34 0.37 -21.66 -2.39
CA LEU A 34 1.22 -20.48 -2.33
C LEU A 34 2.21 -20.64 -1.18
N VAL A 35 3.48 -20.67 -1.52
CA VAL A 35 4.56 -20.69 -0.54
C VAL A 35 5.42 -19.43 -0.68
N LEU A 36 5.98 -18.97 0.43
CA LEU A 36 6.91 -17.87 0.48
C LEU A 36 8.31 -18.43 0.72
N VAL A 37 9.33 -17.77 0.19
CA VAL A 37 10.73 -18.14 0.48
C VAL A 37 11.39 -16.97 1.19
N ASP A 38 11.81 -17.17 2.43
CA ASP A 38 12.69 -16.22 3.11
C ASP A 38 14.04 -16.24 2.42
N GLN A 39 14.32 -15.20 1.66
CA GLN A 39 15.56 -15.11 0.87
C GLN A 39 16.84 -15.05 1.71
N ARG A 40 16.74 -14.65 2.99
CA ARG A 40 17.91 -14.60 3.90
C ARG A 40 18.36 -15.98 4.34
N THR A 41 17.40 -16.88 4.55
CA THR A 41 17.62 -18.21 5.06
C THR A 41 17.39 -19.30 4.01
N ASN A 42 16.84 -18.92 2.86
CA ASN A 42 16.37 -19.82 1.81
C ASN A 42 15.36 -20.86 2.34
N THR A 43 14.55 -20.46 3.32
CA THR A 43 13.57 -21.34 3.96
C THR A 43 12.20 -21.14 3.32
N VAL A 44 11.57 -22.24 2.92
CA VAL A 44 10.19 -22.23 2.44
C VAL A 44 9.27 -22.13 3.65
N VAL A 45 8.37 -21.14 3.62
CA VAL A 45 7.36 -20.90 4.65
C VAL A 45 5.98 -20.77 4.00
N THR A 46 4.95 -21.20 4.69
CA THR A 46 3.57 -20.98 4.24
C THR A 46 3.06 -19.63 4.76
N HIS A 47 1.95 -19.15 4.20
CA HIS A 47 1.28 -17.96 4.72
C HIS A 47 0.84 -18.09 6.19
N ARG A 48 0.79 -19.30 6.72
CA ARG A 48 0.46 -19.61 8.14
C ARG A 48 1.66 -19.49 9.07
N ASP A 49 2.87 -19.65 8.53
CA ASP A 49 4.12 -19.59 9.29
C ASP A 49 4.64 -18.16 9.45
N VAL A 50 4.10 -17.24 8.68
CA VAL A 50 4.44 -15.81 8.73
C VAL A 50 3.41 -15.03 9.56
N GLY A 51 3.80 -13.86 10.04
CA GLY A 51 2.90 -13.00 10.82
C GLY A 51 1.65 -12.60 10.03
N ILE A 52 0.54 -12.36 10.74
CA ILE A 52 -0.76 -12.03 10.16
C ILE A 52 -0.71 -10.88 9.15
N GLY A 53 0.17 -9.89 9.36
CA GLY A 53 0.34 -8.76 8.45
C GLY A 53 0.76 -9.18 7.04
N ILE A 54 1.64 -10.16 6.90
CA ILE A 54 2.05 -10.68 5.58
C ILE A 54 0.87 -11.37 4.89
N SER A 55 0.11 -12.18 5.61
CA SER A 55 -1.07 -12.85 5.06
C SER A 55 -2.13 -11.87 4.59
N GLN A 56 -2.26 -10.72 5.26
CA GLN A 56 -3.25 -9.70 4.92
C GLN A 56 -2.79 -8.75 3.82
N VAL A 57 -1.50 -8.46 3.70
CA VAL A 57 -1.00 -7.60 2.63
C VAL A 57 -0.94 -8.32 1.28
N LEU A 58 -0.81 -9.63 1.25
CA LEU A 58 -0.74 -10.39 -0.01
C LEU A 58 -1.92 -10.11 -0.96
N PRO A 59 -3.20 -10.16 -0.53
CA PRO A 59 -4.31 -9.81 -1.41
C PRO A 59 -4.24 -8.37 -1.94
N VAL A 60 -3.76 -7.42 -1.12
CA VAL A 60 -3.58 -6.02 -1.52
C VAL A 60 -2.54 -5.91 -2.63
N LEU A 61 -1.39 -6.58 -2.49
CA LEU A 61 -0.34 -6.62 -3.50
C LEU A 61 -0.81 -7.30 -4.79
N VAL A 62 -1.53 -8.42 -4.68
CA VAL A 62 -2.11 -9.11 -5.83
C VAL A 62 -3.09 -8.21 -6.58
N MET A 63 -3.96 -7.48 -5.88
CA MET A 63 -4.90 -6.56 -6.50
C MET A 63 -4.18 -5.37 -7.14
N ALA A 64 -3.18 -4.79 -6.48
CA ALA A 64 -2.45 -3.63 -6.97
C ALA A 64 -1.66 -3.96 -8.26
N TYR A 65 -0.89 -5.05 -8.23
CA TYR A 65 -0.02 -5.42 -9.35
C TYR A 65 -0.68 -6.32 -10.40
N GLY A 66 -1.68 -7.11 -9.99
CA GLY A 66 -2.40 -7.99 -10.89
C GLY A 66 -3.52 -7.33 -11.69
N SER A 67 -3.92 -6.11 -11.31
CA SER A 67 -4.93 -5.33 -12.04
C SER A 67 -4.27 -4.31 -12.96
N GLN A 68 -4.98 -3.93 -14.02
CA GLN A 68 -4.55 -2.87 -14.95
C GLN A 68 -5.75 -2.03 -15.35
N GLU A 69 -5.61 -0.70 -15.33
CA GLU A 69 -6.66 0.27 -15.68
C GLU A 69 -7.97 0.02 -14.93
N LYS A 70 -7.86 -0.35 -13.63
CA LYS A 70 -9.00 -0.64 -12.77
C LYS A 70 -9.16 0.40 -11.68
N LEU A 71 -10.40 0.58 -11.23
CA LEU A 71 -10.73 1.26 -9.99
C LEU A 71 -10.79 0.21 -8.87
N LEU A 72 -9.93 0.37 -7.89
CA LEU A 72 -9.78 -0.53 -6.75
C LEU A 72 -10.12 0.22 -5.46
N ALA A 73 -11.10 -0.27 -4.72
CA ALA A 73 -11.48 0.26 -3.42
C ALA A 73 -11.04 -0.72 -2.32
N MET A 74 -10.33 -0.21 -1.32
CA MET A 74 -9.79 -1.01 -0.22
C MET A 74 -9.99 -0.28 1.10
N GLU A 75 -10.44 -1.02 2.12
CA GLU A 75 -10.56 -0.57 3.51
C GLU A 75 -9.35 -1.05 4.30
N GLN A 76 -8.65 -0.14 4.97
CA GLN A 76 -7.53 -0.40 5.86
C GLN A 76 -6.49 -1.39 5.29
N PRO A 77 -5.93 -1.15 4.09
CA PRO A 77 -5.00 -2.09 3.47
C PRO A 77 -3.71 -2.29 4.28
N GLU A 78 -3.44 -1.42 5.22
CA GLU A 78 -2.29 -1.42 6.11
C GLU A 78 -2.49 -2.18 7.43
N ILE A 79 -3.69 -2.72 7.66
CA ILE A 79 -4.02 -3.34 8.94
C ILE A 79 -3.02 -4.46 9.29
N HIS A 80 -2.57 -4.50 10.55
CA HIS A 80 -1.57 -5.45 11.08
C HIS A 80 -0.16 -5.33 10.47
N LEU A 81 0.12 -4.35 9.62
CA LEU A 81 1.47 -4.09 9.16
C LEU A 81 2.27 -3.28 10.20
N HIS A 82 3.55 -3.59 10.30
CA HIS A 82 4.49 -2.74 11.01
C HIS A 82 4.55 -1.33 10.34
N PRO A 83 4.68 -0.24 11.11
CA PRO A 83 4.69 1.13 10.57
C PRO A 83 5.61 1.34 9.37
N ALA A 84 6.81 0.75 9.36
CA ALA A 84 7.72 0.83 8.23
C ALA A 84 7.11 0.23 6.95
N LEU A 85 6.39 -0.89 7.05
CA LEU A 85 5.72 -1.54 5.91
C LEU A 85 4.47 -0.78 5.48
N GLN A 86 3.77 -0.10 6.41
CA GLN A 86 2.66 0.79 6.06
C GLN A 86 3.14 1.93 5.15
N ALA A 87 4.32 2.49 5.45
CA ALA A 87 4.94 3.49 4.59
C ALA A 87 5.29 2.91 3.20
N GLU A 88 5.92 1.73 3.14
CA GLU A 88 6.27 1.07 1.88
C GLU A 88 5.05 0.73 1.03
N LEU A 89 3.91 0.43 1.65
CA LEU A 89 2.64 0.21 0.95
C LEU A 89 2.20 1.44 0.16
N GLY A 90 2.53 2.65 0.62
CA GLY A 90 2.33 3.89 -0.15
C GLY A 90 3.08 3.88 -1.48
N ASP A 91 4.30 3.34 -1.52
CA ASP A 91 5.08 3.21 -2.75
C ASP A 91 4.44 2.21 -3.73
N VAL A 92 3.88 1.11 -3.21
CA VAL A 92 3.12 0.14 -4.02
C VAL A 92 1.93 0.80 -4.73
N PHE A 93 1.17 1.62 -4.02
CA PHE A 93 0.03 2.31 -4.63
C PHE A 93 0.48 3.34 -5.67
N ILE A 94 1.56 4.09 -5.41
CA ILE A 94 2.14 5.02 -6.38
C ILE A 94 2.54 4.28 -7.66
N GLU A 95 3.29 3.20 -7.53
CA GLU A 95 3.77 2.42 -8.68
C GLU A 95 2.61 1.82 -9.47
N ALA A 96 1.63 1.23 -8.79
CA ALA A 96 0.47 0.62 -9.44
C ALA A 96 -0.51 1.65 -10.04
N ALA A 97 -0.56 2.88 -9.52
CA ALA A 97 -1.40 3.94 -10.07
C ALA A 97 -0.74 4.68 -11.21
N LEU A 98 0.50 5.13 -11.03
CA LEU A 98 1.18 6.05 -11.95
C LEU A 98 2.21 5.37 -12.86
N GLY A 99 2.50 4.08 -12.62
CA GLY A 99 3.35 3.25 -13.47
C GLY A 99 2.58 2.59 -14.60
N SER A 100 3.06 1.45 -15.06
CA SER A 100 2.52 0.73 -16.21
C SER A 100 1.10 0.19 -16.00
N ARG A 101 0.64 0.02 -14.75
CA ARG A 101 -0.68 -0.53 -14.42
C ARG A 101 -1.82 0.48 -14.55
N GLN A 102 -1.56 1.75 -14.29
CA GLN A 102 -2.54 2.85 -14.41
C GLN A 102 -3.86 2.58 -13.67
N ASN A 103 -3.78 1.98 -12.49
CA ASN A 103 -4.92 1.74 -11.65
C ASN A 103 -5.32 3.03 -10.91
N THR A 104 -6.60 3.13 -10.55
CA THR A 104 -7.10 4.18 -9.65
C THR A 104 -7.47 3.54 -8.31
N PHE A 105 -7.04 4.13 -7.21
CA PHE A 105 -7.32 3.62 -5.87
C PHE A 105 -8.25 4.53 -5.09
N ILE A 106 -9.19 3.93 -4.36
CA ILE A 106 -9.93 4.55 -3.27
C ILE A 106 -9.52 3.79 -2.01
N LEU A 107 -8.79 4.45 -1.13
CA LEU A 107 -8.24 3.85 0.08
C LEU A 107 -8.87 4.51 1.31
N GLU A 108 -9.49 3.72 2.17
CA GLU A 108 -9.81 4.13 3.52
C GLU A 108 -8.68 3.68 4.41
N THR A 109 -8.10 4.59 5.19
CA THR A 109 -6.91 4.31 5.99
C THR A 109 -6.87 5.12 7.28
N HIS A 110 -6.33 4.54 8.34
CA HIS A 110 -5.95 5.21 9.58
C HIS A 110 -4.42 5.34 9.72
N SER A 111 -3.66 5.01 8.68
CA SER A 111 -2.20 5.05 8.72
C SER A 111 -1.65 6.43 8.40
N GLU A 112 -1.13 7.11 9.42
CA GLU A 112 -0.30 8.31 9.21
C GLU A 112 0.92 8.00 8.33
N HIS A 113 1.53 6.84 8.51
CA HIS A 113 2.73 6.43 7.78
C HIS A 113 2.51 6.31 6.28
N LEU A 114 1.34 5.81 5.87
CA LEU A 114 0.96 5.73 4.46
C LEU A 114 0.80 7.13 3.86
N ILE A 115 0.05 8.01 4.52
CA ILE A 115 -0.18 9.39 4.07
C ILE A 115 1.15 10.16 4.03
N LEU A 116 1.95 10.08 5.09
CA LEU A 116 3.25 10.74 5.16
C LEU A 116 4.21 10.25 4.06
N ARG A 117 4.12 8.98 3.64
CA ARG A 117 4.91 8.48 2.52
C ARG A 117 4.49 9.13 1.21
N LEU A 118 3.19 9.26 0.92
CA LEU A 118 2.70 9.95 -0.27
C LEU A 118 3.16 11.41 -0.28
N MET A 119 3.00 12.13 0.83
CA MET A 119 3.48 13.50 1.00
C MET A 119 5.00 13.63 0.79
N ARG A 120 5.76 12.68 1.31
CA ARG A 120 7.21 12.61 1.09
C ARG A 120 7.55 12.43 -0.39
N ARG A 121 6.86 11.53 -1.11
CA ARG A 121 7.12 11.27 -2.54
C ARG A 121 6.79 12.48 -3.41
N MET A 122 5.75 13.26 -3.08
CA MET A 122 5.48 14.55 -3.71
C MET A 122 6.65 15.52 -3.53
N ARG A 123 7.15 15.66 -2.30
CA ARG A 123 8.31 16.52 -2.00
C ARG A 123 9.56 16.09 -2.76
N GLU A 124 9.84 14.79 -2.83
CA GLU A 124 10.96 14.24 -3.57
C GLU A 124 10.83 14.50 -5.08
N THR A 125 9.61 14.38 -5.62
CA THR A 125 9.29 14.76 -7.02
C THR A 125 9.57 16.24 -7.27
N TYR A 126 9.06 17.12 -6.42
CA TYR A 126 9.29 18.56 -6.52
C TYR A 126 10.78 18.91 -6.47
N GLN A 127 11.55 18.24 -5.61
CA GLN A 127 12.99 18.39 -5.49
C GLN A 127 13.79 17.68 -6.61
N ARG A 128 13.11 17.05 -7.57
CA ARG A 128 13.72 16.32 -8.69
C ARG A 128 14.71 15.23 -8.25
N LYS A 129 14.41 14.57 -7.13
CA LYS A 129 15.21 13.42 -6.67
C LYS A 129 14.88 12.19 -7.51
N GLU A 130 15.88 11.41 -7.84
CA GLU A 130 15.68 10.09 -8.43
C GLU A 130 15.15 9.13 -7.35
N MET A 131 13.98 8.54 -7.59
CA MET A 131 13.30 7.68 -6.62
C MET A 131 13.12 6.24 -7.10
N GLY A 132 13.34 5.99 -8.39
CA GLY A 132 13.00 4.70 -9.01
C GLY A 132 11.47 4.45 -9.09
N LEU A 133 10.65 5.45 -8.76
CA LEU A 133 9.20 5.44 -8.79
C LEU A 133 8.68 6.53 -9.73
N PRO A 134 7.45 6.40 -10.25
CA PRO A 134 6.81 7.49 -10.99
C PRO A 134 6.74 8.79 -10.16
N PRO A 135 6.85 9.95 -10.80
CA PRO A 135 6.68 11.23 -10.13
C PRO A 135 5.24 11.37 -9.61
N VAL A 136 5.09 11.94 -8.42
CA VAL A 136 3.80 12.17 -7.76
C VAL A 136 3.57 13.65 -7.58
N THR A 137 2.41 14.14 -8.00
CA THR A 137 2.00 15.54 -7.88
C THR A 137 0.70 15.67 -7.09
N PRO A 138 0.33 16.88 -6.63
CA PRO A 138 -0.97 17.08 -5.98
C PRO A 138 -2.18 16.74 -6.86
N ALA A 139 -2.02 16.69 -8.18
CA ALA A 139 -3.10 16.30 -9.09
C ALA A 139 -3.36 14.77 -9.09
N ASP A 140 -2.41 13.99 -8.61
CA ASP A 140 -2.50 12.54 -8.62
C ASP A 140 -3.11 11.98 -7.31
N VAL A 141 -3.20 12.81 -6.25
CA VAL A 141 -3.64 12.35 -4.92
C VAL A 141 -4.68 13.32 -4.35
N SER A 142 -5.85 12.78 -4.00
CA SER A 142 -6.87 13.51 -3.24
C SER A 142 -6.97 12.90 -1.83
N VAL A 143 -6.78 13.73 -0.81
CA VAL A 143 -6.94 13.34 0.58
C VAL A 143 -8.28 13.86 1.08
N LEU A 144 -9.14 12.95 1.54
CA LEU A 144 -10.48 13.24 2.02
C LEU A 144 -10.58 12.88 3.50
N TYR A 145 -11.05 13.82 4.29
CA TYR A 145 -11.37 13.61 5.71
C TYR A 145 -12.87 13.47 5.89
N VAL A 146 -13.29 12.39 6.54
CA VAL A 146 -14.70 12.10 6.79
C VAL A 146 -14.98 12.27 8.27
N GLU A 147 -15.92 13.13 8.61
CA GLU A 147 -16.32 13.37 10.01
C GLU A 147 -17.85 13.27 10.19
N PRO A 148 -18.31 12.86 11.39
CA PRO A 148 -19.74 12.85 11.69
C PRO A 148 -20.27 14.27 11.90
N ASP A 149 -21.49 14.54 11.41
CA ASP A 149 -22.26 15.74 11.65
C ASP A 149 -23.70 15.35 12.00
N GLY A 150 -23.95 15.09 13.27
CA GLY A 150 -25.23 14.58 13.75
C GLY A 150 -25.56 13.22 13.15
N THR A 151 -26.55 13.16 12.26
CA THR A 151 -27.00 11.94 11.57
C THR A 151 -26.39 11.78 10.18
N ARG A 152 -25.46 12.65 9.80
CA ARG A 152 -24.81 12.67 8.47
C ARG A 152 -23.31 12.57 8.63
N SER A 153 -22.63 12.31 7.52
CA SER A 153 -21.19 12.44 7.39
C SER A 153 -20.87 13.61 6.47
N ILE A 154 -19.86 14.40 6.85
CA ILE A 154 -19.30 15.45 6.00
C ILE A 154 -17.96 14.96 5.48
N VAL A 155 -17.75 15.15 4.18
CA VAL A 155 -16.47 14.88 3.52
C VAL A 155 -15.78 16.21 3.26
N ARG A 156 -14.58 16.37 3.78
CA ARG A 156 -13.73 17.55 3.58
C ARG A 156 -12.50 17.16 2.78
N GLU A 157 -12.23 17.91 1.73
CA GLU A 157 -10.96 17.78 1.03
C GLU A 157 -9.84 18.46 1.82
N MET A 158 -8.74 17.73 1.95
CA MET A 158 -7.50 18.15 2.60
C MET A 158 -6.44 18.38 1.51
N PRO A 159 -6.41 19.57 0.86
CA PRO A 159 -5.55 19.81 -0.27
C PRO A 159 -4.07 19.79 0.14
N LEU A 160 -3.25 19.20 -0.73
CA LEU A 160 -1.80 19.16 -0.63
C LEU A 160 -1.18 20.19 -1.57
N ASN A 161 -0.06 20.79 -1.16
CA ASN A 161 0.76 21.63 -2.05
C ASN A 161 1.82 20.78 -2.79
N GLU A 162 2.60 21.40 -3.66
CA GLU A 162 3.65 20.72 -4.43
C GLU A 162 4.77 20.12 -3.55
N LEU A 163 4.94 20.62 -2.33
CA LEU A 163 5.87 20.06 -1.33
C LEU A 163 5.28 18.88 -0.56
N GLY A 164 4.07 18.47 -0.89
CA GLY A 164 3.34 17.42 -0.16
C GLY A 164 2.94 17.87 1.24
N GLU A 165 2.73 19.16 1.47
CA GLU A 165 2.29 19.68 2.75
C GLU A 165 0.79 19.97 2.70
N LEU A 166 0.10 19.74 3.80
CA LEU A 166 -1.31 20.10 3.95
C LEU A 166 -1.46 21.63 3.91
N VAL A 167 -2.34 22.13 3.05
CA VAL A 167 -2.66 23.58 2.95
C VAL A 167 -3.48 24.03 4.18
N LYS A 168 -4.18 23.11 4.83
CA LYS A 168 -4.96 23.34 6.05
C LYS A 168 -4.56 22.36 7.14
N SER A 169 -4.64 22.78 8.39
CA SER A 169 -4.41 21.89 9.54
C SER A 169 -5.39 20.71 9.52
N TRP A 170 -4.89 19.55 9.91
CA TRP A 170 -5.72 18.34 9.99
C TRP A 170 -6.76 18.50 11.13
N PRO A 171 -8.04 18.22 10.86
CA PRO A 171 -9.06 18.26 11.88
C PRO A 171 -8.78 17.21 12.98
N GLY A 172 -8.94 17.60 14.25
CA GLY A 172 -8.81 16.69 15.39
C GLY A 172 -7.39 16.25 15.76
N GLY A 173 -6.34 16.83 15.13
CA GLY A 173 -4.95 16.58 15.55
C GLY A 173 -4.37 15.22 15.13
N PHE A 174 -4.87 14.61 14.06
CA PHE A 174 -4.46 13.28 13.59
C PHE A 174 -2.93 13.09 13.48
N PHE A 175 -2.20 14.10 12.94
CA PHE A 175 -0.74 14.08 12.89
C PHE A 175 -0.07 14.68 14.14
N GLU A 176 -0.82 15.41 14.96
CA GLU A 176 -0.28 16.13 16.11
C GLU A 176 -0.37 15.32 17.40
N GLU A 177 -1.24 14.30 17.44
CA GLU A 177 -1.50 13.51 18.62
C GLU A 177 -0.24 12.75 19.07
N GLY A 178 0.47 12.12 18.15
CA GLY A 178 1.75 11.46 18.41
C GLY A 178 2.87 12.43 18.86
N LEU A 179 2.82 13.68 18.40
CA LEU A 179 3.75 14.72 18.85
C LEU A 179 3.36 15.27 20.24
N ARG A 180 2.07 15.44 20.53
CA ARG A 180 1.58 15.88 21.84
C ARG A 180 1.95 14.89 22.92
N GLU A 181 1.74 13.60 22.70
CA GLU A 181 2.13 12.54 23.64
C GLU A 181 3.63 12.52 23.95
N GLN A 182 4.48 13.05 23.04
CA GLN A 182 5.94 13.14 23.28
C GLN A 182 6.38 14.41 23.98
N PHE A 183 5.62 15.51 23.90
CA PHE A 183 6.07 16.85 24.29
C PHE A 183 5.16 17.57 25.27
N ASP A 184 3.97 17.06 25.59
CA ASP A 184 3.02 17.71 26.52
C ASP A 184 3.29 17.45 28.02
N ASP A 185 4.44 16.87 28.37
CA ASP A 185 4.93 16.71 29.74
C ASP A 185 5.87 17.86 30.20
N ALA A 186 5.68 19.08 29.71
CA ALA A 186 6.47 20.22 30.12
C ALA A 186 5.60 21.40 30.60
#